data_cad0931e662b2ac08f347c0625de39fe
#
_entry.id   cad0931e662b2ac08f347c0625de39fe
#
_cell.length_a   1.000
_cell.length_b   1.000
_cell.length_c   1.000
_cell.angle_alpha   90.00
_cell.angle_beta   90.00
_cell.angle_gamma   90.00
#
_symmetry.space_group_name_H-M   'P 1'
#
loop_
_entity.id
_entity.type
_entity.pdbx_description
1 polymer ?
#
loop_
_entity_poly.entity_id
_entity_poly.type
_entity_poly.pdbx_seq_one_letter_code
_entity_poly.pdbx_strand_id
1 'polypeptide(L)'
;SRQPGRVIRYNKRFNADHHYMGLIPLLKTGNIVDTEYAYEKVPRELDPFDGDTFDASGVPFWAVVTNVETGQPEYIRLEHAMAQMDVIRASASMPFVSQPVKIGGKLYLDGGVADSIPFKAAEKLGFDRVVVILTRDKSYVKKPMNPKPIDLWYKHYPALAEQLKNRHNVYNNALRELLNWEQQGKAWVLHPSQPIEIGRLERRSDRLQAVYDLGTGDAEASLGSLR
;
A
#
# COMPACT_ATOMS: atom_id res chain seq x y z
N SER A 1 2.07 -11.37 12.17
CA SER A 1 1.59 -12.77 12.16
C SER A 1 2.62 -13.65 11.47
N ARG A 2 2.87 -14.83 11.95
CA ARG A 2 3.81 -15.79 11.34
C ARG A 2 3.10 -16.67 10.30
N GLN A 3 2.53 -16.06 9.26
CA GLN A 3 1.74 -16.73 8.22
C GLN A 3 2.42 -16.62 6.83
N PRO A 4 3.57 -17.30 6.60
CA PRO A 4 4.23 -17.26 5.31
C PRO A 4 3.29 -17.79 4.20
N GLY A 5 3.35 -17.20 3.01
CA GLY A 5 2.50 -17.56 1.88
C GLY A 5 1.03 -17.12 1.98
N ARG A 6 0.58 -16.49 3.10
CA ARG A 6 -0.81 -16.02 3.22
C ARG A 6 -1.14 -14.98 2.13
N VAL A 7 -0.22 -14.08 1.83
CA VAL A 7 -0.45 -13.02 0.83
C VAL A 7 -0.78 -13.62 -0.54
N ILE A 8 0.02 -14.56 -1.03
CA ILE A 8 -0.23 -15.15 -2.36
C ILE A 8 -1.48 -16.04 -2.34
N ARG A 9 -1.70 -16.84 -1.27
CA ARG A 9 -2.91 -17.66 -1.10
C ARG A 9 -4.16 -16.77 -1.12
N TYR A 10 -4.15 -15.68 -0.35
CA TYR A 10 -5.23 -14.71 -0.27
C TYR A 10 -5.55 -14.11 -1.64
N ASN A 11 -4.55 -13.57 -2.34
CA ASN A 11 -4.75 -12.95 -3.63
C ASN A 11 -5.26 -13.93 -4.69
N LYS A 12 -4.71 -15.15 -4.75
CA LYS A 12 -5.16 -16.18 -5.69
C LYS A 12 -6.60 -16.63 -5.42
N ARG A 13 -7.01 -16.68 -4.15
CA ARG A 13 -8.33 -17.14 -3.75
C ARG A 13 -9.40 -16.08 -3.96
N PHE A 14 -9.13 -14.84 -3.58
CA PHE A 14 -10.17 -13.82 -3.48
C PHE A 14 -10.18 -12.80 -4.62
N ASN A 15 -9.04 -12.50 -5.30
CA ASN A 15 -9.07 -11.52 -6.39
C ASN A 15 -9.98 -11.92 -7.56
N ALA A 16 -10.23 -13.21 -7.78
CA ALA A 16 -11.17 -13.69 -8.78
C ALA A 16 -12.64 -13.69 -8.30
N ASP A 17 -12.88 -13.54 -7.00
CA ASP A 17 -14.21 -13.55 -6.42
C ASP A 17 -14.93 -12.23 -6.68
N HIS A 18 -16.11 -12.31 -7.30
CA HIS A 18 -16.96 -11.15 -7.58
C HIS A 18 -17.53 -10.47 -6.33
N HIS A 19 -17.60 -11.19 -5.21
CA HIS A 19 -17.98 -10.61 -3.92
C HIS A 19 -16.84 -9.80 -3.31
N TYR A 20 -15.59 -10.16 -3.61
CA TYR A 20 -14.43 -9.47 -3.08
C TYR A 20 -14.18 -8.13 -3.76
N MET A 21 -14.12 -8.12 -5.12
CA MET A 21 -13.84 -6.88 -5.87
C MET A 21 -14.51 -6.83 -7.24
N GLY A 22 -14.80 -5.62 -7.69
CA GLY A 22 -15.29 -5.34 -9.04
C GLY A 22 -16.40 -4.29 -9.10
N LEU A 23 -17.16 -4.34 -10.18
CA LEU A 23 -18.22 -3.36 -10.42
C LEU A 23 -19.41 -3.51 -9.45
N ILE A 24 -19.70 -4.72 -8.98
CA ILE A 24 -20.82 -4.96 -8.05
C ILE A 24 -20.58 -4.26 -6.71
N PRO A 25 -19.46 -4.46 -6.00
CA PRO A 25 -19.14 -3.67 -4.81
C PRO A 25 -19.12 -2.17 -5.09
N LEU A 26 -18.50 -1.74 -6.20
CA LEU A 26 -18.39 -0.33 -6.56
C LEU A 26 -19.77 0.35 -6.68
N LEU A 27 -20.72 -0.28 -7.35
CA LEU A 27 -22.07 0.25 -7.53
C LEU A 27 -22.90 0.23 -6.23
N LYS A 28 -22.67 -0.77 -5.37
CA LYS A 28 -23.40 -0.92 -4.10
C LYS A 28 -22.88 -0.01 -2.99
N THR A 29 -21.57 0.16 -2.89
CA THR A 29 -20.93 0.77 -1.71
C THR A 29 -20.06 1.99 -2.04
N GLY A 30 -19.82 2.25 -3.33
CA GLY A 30 -18.84 3.26 -3.77
C GLY A 30 -17.38 2.80 -3.61
N ASN A 31 -17.16 1.51 -3.27
CA ASN A 31 -15.84 0.93 -3.14
C ASN A 31 -15.66 -0.21 -4.14
N ILE A 32 -14.52 -0.22 -4.84
CA ILE A 32 -14.21 -1.30 -5.79
C ILE A 32 -13.96 -2.65 -5.10
N VAL A 33 -13.57 -2.62 -3.84
CA VAL A 33 -13.46 -3.77 -2.94
C VAL A 33 -14.61 -3.73 -1.96
N ASP A 34 -15.32 -4.85 -1.78
CA ASP A 34 -16.32 -4.98 -0.72
C ASP A 34 -15.63 -4.93 0.64
N THR A 35 -15.89 -3.87 1.38
CA THR A 35 -15.15 -3.58 2.61
C THR A 35 -15.50 -4.53 3.75
N GLU A 36 -16.76 -4.93 3.88
CA GLU A 36 -17.19 -5.90 4.89
C GLU A 36 -16.62 -7.29 4.57
N TYR A 37 -16.71 -7.70 3.31
CA TYR A 37 -16.17 -8.98 2.88
C TYR A 37 -14.64 -9.04 3.06
N ALA A 38 -13.90 -8.03 2.61
CA ALA A 38 -12.45 -8.03 2.57
C ALA A 38 -11.78 -7.80 3.94
N TYR A 39 -12.38 -6.95 4.80
CA TYR A 39 -11.74 -6.52 6.05
C TYR A 39 -12.41 -7.10 7.31
N GLU A 40 -13.57 -7.75 7.18
CA GLU A 40 -14.22 -8.45 8.28
C GLU A 40 -14.31 -9.95 8.01
N LYS A 41 -15.07 -10.36 6.97
CA LYS A 41 -15.37 -11.77 6.73
C LYS A 41 -14.13 -12.60 6.37
N VAL A 42 -13.30 -12.10 5.44
CA VAL A 42 -12.11 -12.85 5.03
C VAL A 42 -11.12 -13.03 6.17
N PRO A 43 -10.65 -11.99 6.88
CA PRO A 43 -9.65 -12.15 7.93
C PRO A 43 -10.16 -12.79 9.22
N ARG A 44 -11.49 -12.89 9.43
CA ARG A 44 -12.06 -13.54 10.60
C ARG A 44 -12.49 -14.97 10.35
N GLU A 45 -12.99 -15.29 9.13
CA GLU A 45 -13.67 -16.56 8.86
C GLU A 45 -13.04 -17.35 7.71
N LEU A 46 -12.80 -16.72 6.56
CA LEU A 46 -12.47 -17.43 5.33
C LEU A 46 -10.96 -17.71 5.16
N ASP A 47 -10.13 -16.84 5.65
CA ASP A 47 -8.67 -16.95 5.74
C ASP A 47 -8.20 -16.19 6.99
N PRO A 48 -8.39 -16.78 8.20
CA PRO A 48 -8.16 -16.09 9.45
C PRO A 48 -6.76 -15.49 9.56
N PHE A 49 -6.72 -14.23 9.97
CA PHE A 49 -5.47 -13.53 10.27
C PHE A 49 -5.09 -13.83 11.73
N ASP A 50 -3.86 -14.25 11.94
CA ASP A 50 -3.33 -14.49 13.28
C ASP A 50 -2.98 -13.15 13.96
N GLY A 51 -4.01 -12.51 14.51
CA GLY A 51 -3.91 -11.24 15.20
C GLY A 51 -3.12 -11.35 16.50
N ASP A 52 -3.31 -12.44 17.25
CA ASP A 52 -2.64 -12.66 18.54
C ASP A 52 -1.12 -12.74 18.36
N THR A 53 -0.64 -13.50 17.37
CA THR A 53 0.80 -13.55 17.05
C THR A 53 1.29 -12.19 16.53
N PHE A 54 0.50 -11.44 15.79
CA PHE A 54 0.86 -10.09 15.36
C PHE A 54 1.03 -9.15 16.57
N ASP A 55 0.05 -9.10 17.45
CA ASP A 55 0.02 -8.24 18.63
C ASP A 55 1.15 -8.58 19.60
N ALA A 56 1.43 -9.88 19.79
CA ALA A 56 2.50 -10.38 20.65
C ALA A 56 3.91 -10.27 20.05
N SER A 57 4.04 -9.86 18.78
CA SER A 57 5.34 -9.86 18.09
C SER A 57 6.34 -8.85 18.64
N GLY A 58 5.87 -7.78 19.28
CA GLY A 58 6.69 -6.65 19.74
C GLY A 58 7.28 -5.81 18.61
N VAL A 59 6.99 -6.13 17.35
CA VAL A 59 7.48 -5.37 16.18
C VAL A 59 6.53 -4.21 15.91
N PRO A 60 6.98 -2.94 16.00
CA PRO A 60 6.15 -1.80 15.67
C PRO A 60 5.70 -1.85 14.21
N PHE A 61 4.40 -1.74 13.98
CA PHE A 61 3.83 -1.68 12.63
C PHE A 61 3.13 -0.35 12.41
N TRP A 62 3.45 0.31 11.31
CA TRP A 62 2.90 1.61 10.96
C TRP A 62 2.22 1.55 9.60
N ALA A 63 1.01 2.07 9.50
CA ALA A 63 0.34 2.27 8.23
C ALA A 63 0.41 3.76 7.84
N VAL A 64 0.69 4.01 6.57
CA VAL A 64 0.65 5.35 6.00
C VAL A 64 -0.73 5.62 5.43
N VAL A 65 -1.29 6.75 5.78
CA VAL A 65 -2.59 7.22 5.27
C VAL A 65 -2.46 8.66 4.80
N THR A 66 -3.31 9.08 3.87
CA THR A 66 -3.38 10.49 3.44
C THR A 66 -4.61 11.13 4.05
N ASN A 67 -4.41 12.17 4.84
CA ASN A 67 -5.50 12.98 5.39
C ASN A 67 -6.19 13.73 4.25
N VAL A 68 -7.51 13.55 4.12
CA VAL A 68 -8.29 14.12 3.01
C VAL A 68 -8.39 15.64 3.07
N GLU A 69 -8.45 16.21 4.27
CA GLU A 69 -8.58 17.66 4.47
C GLU A 69 -7.28 18.40 4.20
N THR A 70 -6.15 17.83 4.62
CA THR A 70 -4.84 18.48 4.55
C THR A 70 -4.02 18.06 3.34
N GLY A 71 -4.34 16.92 2.71
CA GLY A 71 -3.53 16.28 1.67
C GLY A 71 -2.19 15.73 2.17
N GLN A 72 -1.92 15.77 3.49
CA GLN A 72 -0.65 15.37 4.08
C GLN A 72 -0.66 13.90 4.50
N PRO A 73 0.52 13.23 4.53
CA PRO A 73 0.65 11.89 5.06
C PRO A 73 0.54 11.91 6.59
N GLU A 74 -0.17 10.93 7.13
CA GLU A 74 -0.14 10.60 8.55
C GLU A 74 0.30 9.13 8.71
N TYR A 75 1.07 8.87 9.78
CA TYR A 75 1.62 7.55 10.08
C TYR A 75 0.95 7.04 11.34
N ILE A 76 0.12 6.01 11.20
CA ILE A 76 -0.68 5.47 12.30
C ILE A 76 -0.06 4.15 12.75
N ARG A 77 0.34 4.08 14.02
CA ARG A 77 0.82 2.85 14.63
C ARG A 77 -0.35 1.92 14.92
N LEU A 78 -0.20 0.66 14.54
CA LEU A 78 -1.14 -0.39 14.88
C LEU A 78 -0.61 -1.16 16.10
N GLU A 79 -1.41 -1.15 17.17
CA GLU A 79 -1.16 -1.95 18.38
C GLU A 79 -1.89 -3.29 18.29
N HIS A 80 -3.11 -3.27 17.73
CA HIS A 80 -4.00 -4.41 17.59
C HIS A 80 -4.56 -4.48 16.17
N ALA A 81 -4.00 -5.36 15.32
CA ALA A 81 -4.34 -5.38 13.91
C ALA A 81 -5.84 -5.56 13.64
N MET A 82 -6.48 -6.51 14.34
CA MET A 82 -7.90 -6.82 14.11
C MET A 82 -8.86 -5.76 14.67
N ALA A 83 -8.47 -5.03 15.70
CA ALA A 83 -9.25 -3.93 16.25
C ALA A 83 -9.08 -2.63 15.45
N GLN A 84 -7.97 -2.48 14.75
CA GLN A 84 -7.61 -1.31 13.96
C GLN A 84 -7.66 -1.57 12.44
N MET A 85 -8.51 -2.50 12.00
CA MET A 85 -8.62 -2.88 10.59
C MET A 85 -8.99 -1.69 9.68
N ASP A 86 -9.71 -0.69 10.21
CA ASP A 86 -10.02 0.54 9.49
C ASP A 86 -8.76 1.33 9.08
N VAL A 87 -7.68 1.24 9.85
CA VAL A 87 -6.39 1.88 9.49
C VAL A 87 -5.78 1.18 8.27
N ILE A 88 -5.83 -0.15 8.24
CA ILE A 88 -5.35 -0.95 7.10
C ILE A 88 -6.22 -0.66 5.87
N ARG A 89 -7.54 -0.59 6.05
CA ARG A 89 -8.50 -0.23 5.00
C ARG A 89 -8.21 1.17 4.45
N ALA A 90 -8.00 2.16 5.31
CA ALA A 90 -7.67 3.52 4.90
C ALA A 90 -6.40 3.57 4.05
N SER A 91 -5.34 2.87 4.52
CA SER A 91 -4.05 2.78 3.82
C SER A 91 -4.14 2.14 2.43
N ALA A 92 -5.20 1.36 2.16
CA ALA A 92 -5.47 0.71 0.88
C ALA A 92 -6.62 1.37 0.08
N SER A 93 -7.24 2.44 0.60
CA SER A 93 -8.39 3.11 -0.02
C SER A 93 -7.95 4.05 -1.14
N MET A 94 -7.91 3.51 -2.36
CA MET A 94 -7.45 4.26 -3.54
C MET A 94 -8.45 5.36 -3.95
N PRO A 95 -7.95 6.58 -4.28
CA PRO A 95 -8.78 7.64 -4.84
C PRO A 95 -9.60 7.18 -6.06
N PHE A 96 -10.78 7.76 -6.24
CA PHE A 96 -11.79 7.51 -7.29
C PHE A 96 -12.52 6.17 -7.23
N VAL A 97 -11.96 5.17 -6.56
CA VAL A 97 -12.52 3.81 -6.53
C VAL A 97 -12.78 3.31 -5.11
N SER A 98 -12.55 4.17 -4.12
CA SER A 98 -12.85 3.89 -2.71
C SER A 98 -13.38 5.14 -2.01
N GLN A 99 -14.27 4.94 -1.05
CA GLN A 99 -14.71 6.00 -0.16
C GLN A 99 -13.61 6.29 0.88
N PRO A 100 -13.45 7.55 1.30
CA PRO A 100 -12.58 7.88 2.42
C PRO A 100 -13.02 7.15 3.70
N VAL A 101 -12.05 6.71 4.49
CA VAL A 101 -12.28 6.01 5.76
C VAL A 101 -12.20 7.00 6.91
N LYS A 102 -13.21 6.98 7.79
CA LYS A 102 -13.26 7.85 8.97
C LYS A 102 -12.58 7.18 10.16
N ILE A 103 -11.52 7.81 10.70
CA ILE A 103 -10.80 7.35 11.88
C ILE A 103 -10.60 8.55 12.80
N GLY A 104 -11.02 8.45 14.05
CA GLY A 104 -10.83 9.53 15.02
C GLY A 104 -11.42 10.89 14.59
N GLY A 105 -12.51 10.89 13.83
CA GLY A 105 -13.16 12.11 13.32
C GLY A 105 -12.58 12.64 12.01
N LYS A 106 -11.41 12.22 11.56
CA LYS A 106 -10.76 12.61 10.31
C LYS A 106 -11.07 11.62 9.19
N LEU A 107 -10.94 12.07 7.93
CA LEU A 107 -11.11 11.25 6.73
C LEU A 107 -9.76 10.93 6.10
N TYR A 108 -9.58 9.67 5.71
CA TYR A 108 -8.32 9.18 5.16
C TYR A 108 -8.50 8.38 3.87
N LEU A 109 -7.51 8.48 3.01
CA LEU A 109 -7.33 7.66 1.81
C LEU A 109 -5.93 7.01 1.81
N ASP A 110 -5.63 6.23 0.76
CA ASP A 110 -4.37 5.52 0.52
C ASP A 110 -3.14 6.41 0.79
N GLY A 111 -2.25 5.94 1.65
CA GLY A 111 -1.03 6.65 2.01
C GLY A 111 -0.10 6.92 0.84
N GLY A 112 -0.12 6.07 -0.18
CA GLY A 112 0.65 6.27 -1.40
C GLY A 112 0.19 7.46 -2.26
N VAL A 113 -0.82 8.23 -1.84
CA VAL A 113 -1.15 9.54 -2.42
C VAL A 113 -0.14 10.58 -1.97
N ALA A 114 0.11 10.67 -0.67
CA ALA A 114 0.97 11.70 -0.07
C ALA A 114 2.42 11.21 0.17
N ASP A 115 2.62 9.93 0.54
CA ASP A 115 3.93 9.33 0.72
C ASP A 115 3.94 7.87 0.26
N SER A 116 4.36 7.67 -0.99
CA SER A 116 4.37 6.33 -1.61
C SER A 116 5.57 5.48 -1.17
N ILE A 117 6.66 6.08 -0.67
CA ILE A 117 7.90 5.41 -0.25
C ILE A 117 8.36 6.05 1.07
N PRO A 118 7.80 5.63 2.22
CA PRO A 118 7.88 6.34 3.50
C PRO A 118 9.20 6.13 4.26
N PHE A 119 10.35 5.98 3.59
CA PHE A 119 11.63 5.69 4.23
C PHE A 119 12.11 6.81 5.17
N LYS A 120 11.75 8.07 4.89
CA LYS A 120 12.06 9.20 5.76
C LYS A 120 11.31 9.16 7.09
N ALA A 121 10.18 8.48 7.16
CA ALA A 121 9.51 8.27 8.43
C ALA A 121 10.33 7.38 9.36
N ALA A 122 11.03 6.38 8.83
CA ALA A 122 11.93 5.53 9.61
C ALA A 122 13.13 6.34 10.18
N GLU A 123 13.70 7.26 9.40
CA GLU A 123 14.75 8.17 9.89
C GLU A 123 14.26 9.02 11.08
N LYS A 124 13.05 9.58 10.98
CA LYS A 124 12.43 10.35 12.08
C LYS A 124 12.17 9.51 13.33
N LEU A 125 12.03 8.20 13.18
CA LEU A 125 11.92 7.24 14.28
C LEU A 125 13.27 6.81 14.86
N GLY A 126 14.40 7.35 14.36
CA GLY A 126 15.74 7.10 14.85
C GLY A 126 16.44 5.88 14.25
N PHE A 127 15.99 5.38 13.10
CA PHE A 127 16.68 4.30 12.41
C PHE A 127 17.79 4.85 11.50
N ASP A 128 19.00 4.34 11.66
CA ASP A 128 20.18 4.74 10.87
C ASP A 128 20.20 4.06 9.48
N ARG A 129 19.56 2.91 9.36
CA ARG A 129 19.49 2.12 8.13
C ARG A 129 18.08 1.62 7.91
N VAL A 130 17.70 1.56 6.63
CA VAL A 130 16.38 1.08 6.22
C VAL A 130 16.48 0.01 5.15
N VAL A 131 15.55 -0.95 5.19
CA VAL A 131 15.29 -1.87 4.08
C VAL A 131 14.03 -1.37 3.38
N VAL A 132 14.13 -1.08 2.09
CA VAL A 132 13.00 -0.59 1.31
C VAL A 132 12.68 -1.59 0.21
N ILE A 133 11.44 -2.07 0.19
CA ILE A 133 10.94 -2.98 -0.85
C ILE A 133 10.07 -2.18 -1.81
N LEU A 134 10.54 -2.01 -3.03
CA LEU A 134 9.80 -1.33 -4.08
C LEU A 134 8.92 -2.31 -4.86
N THR A 135 7.74 -1.85 -5.24
CA THR A 135 6.81 -2.61 -6.10
C THR A 135 6.98 -2.27 -7.60
N ARG A 136 8.01 -1.50 -7.92
CA ARG A 136 8.40 -1.11 -9.28
C ARG A 136 9.92 -1.20 -9.40
N ASP A 137 10.41 -1.44 -10.60
CA ASP A 137 11.84 -1.37 -10.89
C ASP A 137 12.39 0.07 -10.71
N LYS A 138 13.71 0.18 -10.58
CA LYS A 138 14.37 1.48 -10.32
C LYS A 138 14.24 2.48 -11.46
N SER A 139 13.95 2.04 -12.68
CA SER A 139 13.78 2.90 -13.86
C SER A 139 12.38 3.51 -13.96
N TYR A 140 11.44 3.04 -13.14
CA TYR A 140 10.06 3.50 -13.19
C TYR A 140 9.93 5.00 -12.89
N VAL A 141 9.32 5.72 -13.81
CA VAL A 141 8.97 7.14 -13.64
C VAL A 141 7.45 7.28 -13.58
N LYS A 142 6.94 7.77 -12.46
CA LYS A 142 5.51 8.03 -12.31
C LYS A 142 5.10 9.22 -13.16
N LYS A 143 4.07 9.03 -14.01
CA LYS A 143 3.51 10.07 -14.88
C LYS A 143 2.46 10.91 -14.14
N PRO A 144 2.28 12.19 -14.52
CA PRO A 144 1.22 13.02 -13.99
C PRO A 144 -0.17 12.46 -14.33
N MET A 145 -1.13 12.69 -13.45
CA MET A 145 -2.53 12.41 -13.69
C MET A 145 -3.21 13.55 -14.40
N ASN A 146 -4.27 13.27 -15.18
CA ASN A 146 -5.12 14.34 -15.74
C ASN A 146 -5.78 15.14 -14.58
N PRO A 147 -5.60 16.47 -14.53
CA PRO A 147 -6.14 17.27 -13.44
C PRO A 147 -7.68 17.40 -13.46
N LYS A 148 -8.31 17.35 -14.64
CA LYS A 148 -9.77 17.55 -14.77
C LYS A 148 -10.62 16.63 -13.91
N PRO A 149 -10.43 15.29 -13.91
CA PRO A 149 -11.17 14.41 -13.02
C PRO A 149 -10.87 14.69 -11.54
N ILE A 150 -9.62 15.07 -11.21
CA ILE A 150 -9.22 15.37 -9.83
C ILE A 150 -9.99 16.59 -9.33
N ASP A 151 -10.01 17.69 -10.09
CA ASP A 151 -10.69 18.92 -9.71
C ASP A 151 -12.20 18.75 -9.59
N LEU A 152 -12.80 17.93 -10.45
CA LEU A 152 -14.22 17.62 -10.39
C LEU A 152 -14.59 16.78 -9.15
N TRP A 153 -13.83 15.72 -8.89
CA TRP A 153 -14.16 14.73 -7.85
C TRP A 153 -13.84 15.24 -6.45
N TYR A 154 -12.70 15.97 -6.33
CA TYR A 154 -12.20 16.46 -5.05
C TYR A 154 -12.37 17.97 -4.86
N LYS A 155 -13.36 18.59 -5.50
CA LYS A 155 -13.64 20.03 -5.43
C LYS A 155 -13.81 20.56 -4.00
N HIS A 156 -14.30 19.72 -3.06
CA HIS A 156 -14.48 20.06 -1.65
C HIS A 156 -13.22 19.80 -0.80
N TYR A 157 -12.19 19.22 -1.38
CA TYR A 157 -10.91 18.88 -0.73
C TYR A 157 -9.72 19.38 -1.55
N PRO A 158 -9.55 20.72 -1.63
CA PRO A 158 -8.55 21.31 -2.53
C PRO A 158 -7.11 20.89 -2.22
N ALA A 159 -6.77 20.69 -0.93
CA ALA A 159 -5.45 20.21 -0.54
C ALA A 159 -5.17 18.78 -1.04
N LEU A 160 -6.15 17.88 -0.94
CA LEU A 160 -6.04 16.54 -1.51
C LEU A 160 -5.95 16.58 -3.03
N ALA A 161 -6.74 17.44 -3.70
CA ALA A 161 -6.69 17.59 -5.15
C ALA A 161 -5.30 18.03 -5.62
N GLU A 162 -4.70 19.00 -4.94
CA GLU A 162 -3.34 19.46 -5.24
C GLU A 162 -2.30 18.36 -5.00
N GLN A 163 -2.41 17.63 -3.89
CA GLN A 163 -1.54 16.49 -3.59
C GLN A 163 -1.64 15.40 -4.67
N LEU A 164 -2.84 15.09 -5.16
CA LEU A 164 -3.05 14.12 -6.24
C LEU A 164 -2.39 14.55 -7.55
N LYS A 165 -2.50 15.84 -7.92
CA LYS A 165 -1.84 16.42 -9.11
C LYS A 165 -0.32 16.32 -8.98
N ASN A 166 0.22 16.59 -7.78
CA ASN A 166 1.66 16.60 -7.52
C ASN A 166 2.25 15.21 -7.18
N ARG A 167 1.41 14.18 -7.04
CA ARG A 167 1.81 12.82 -6.62
C ARG A 167 2.99 12.26 -7.42
N HIS A 168 3.05 12.53 -8.72
CA HIS A 168 4.13 12.06 -9.58
C HIS A 168 5.49 12.66 -9.20
N ASN A 169 5.54 13.95 -8.87
CA ASN A 169 6.76 14.62 -8.41
C ASN A 169 7.20 14.08 -7.05
N VAL A 170 6.26 13.95 -6.11
CA VAL A 170 6.54 13.40 -4.77
C VAL A 170 7.17 12.00 -4.88
N TYR A 171 6.57 11.11 -5.68
CA TYR A 171 7.09 9.77 -5.90
C TYR A 171 8.48 9.78 -6.55
N ASN A 172 8.65 10.51 -7.66
CA ASN A 172 9.90 10.51 -8.41
C ASN A 172 11.05 11.15 -7.62
N ASN A 173 10.76 12.15 -6.80
CA ASN A 173 11.73 12.75 -5.89
C ASN A 173 12.12 11.79 -4.76
N ALA A 174 11.13 11.13 -4.14
CA ALA A 174 11.39 10.13 -3.09
C ALA A 174 12.23 8.97 -3.62
N LEU A 175 11.94 8.45 -4.82
CA LEU A 175 12.74 7.38 -5.43
C LEU A 175 14.19 7.83 -5.67
N ARG A 176 14.39 9.04 -6.21
CA ARG A 176 15.75 9.58 -6.46
C ARG A 176 16.54 9.72 -5.16
N GLU A 177 15.91 10.21 -4.13
CA GLU A 177 16.54 10.38 -2.82
C GLU A 177 16.83 9.03 -2.15
N LEU A 178 15.92 8.06 -2.27
CA LEU A 178 16.15 6.69 -1.80
C LEU A 178 17.38 6.05 -2.48
N LEU A 179 17.51 6.21 -3.80
CA LEU A 179 18.67 5.69 -4.53
C LEU A 179 19.99 6.36 -4.10
N ASN A 180 19.94 7.64 -3.72
CA ASN A 180 21.09 8.31 -3.12
C ASN A 180 21.42 7.73 -1.71
N TRP A 181 20.41 7.40 -0.91
CA TRP A 181 20.63 6.72 0.37
C TRP A 181 21.22 5.33 0.19
N GLU A 182 20.80 4.60 -0.83
CA GLU A 182 21.39 3.30 -1.17
C GLU A 182 22.88 3.42 -1.50
N GLN A 183 23.27 4.41 -2.31
CA GLN A 183 24.66 4.69 -2.63
C GLN A 183 25.49 5.06 -1.40
N GLN A 184 24.87 5.70 -0.40
CA GLN A 184 25.50 6.05 0.87
C GLN A 184 25.54 4.91 1.90
N GLY A 185 24.97 3.73 1.58
CA GLY A 185 24.86 2.59 2.50
C GLY A 185 23.83 2.79 3.61
N LYS A 186 22.96 3.79 3.51
CA LYS A 186 21.87 4.07 4.46
C LYS A 186 20.60 3.27 4.16
N ALA A 187 20.42 2.83 2.93
CA ALA A 187 19.29 2.02 2.52
C ALA A 187 19.76 0.79 1.75
N TRP A 188 19.07 -0.34 1.98
CA TRP A 188 19.12 -1.47 1.09
C TRP A 188 17.79 -1.53 0.34
N VAL A 189 17.86 -1.50 -1.01
CA VAL A 189 16.68 -1.38 -1.86
C VAL A 189 16.45 -2.66 -2.61
N LEU A 190 15.42 -3.42 -2.20
CA LEU A 190 14.91 -4.56 -2.96
C LEU A 190 13.88 -4.06 -3.96
N HIS A 191 14.03 -4.44 -5.21
CA HIS A 191 13.13 -4.04 -6.30
C HIS A 191 12.96 -5.19 -7.30
N PRO A 192 11.87 -5.21 -8.08
CA PRO A 192 11.73 -6.18 -9.17
C PRO A 192 12.87 -6.06 -10.18
N SER A 193 13.47 -7.19 -10.55
CA SER A 193 14.55 -7.26 -11.56
C SER A 193 14.04 -6.94 -12.97
N GLN A 194 12.74 -6.99 -13.19
CA GLN A 194 12.08 -6.65 -14.44
C GLN A 194 10.75 -5.93 -14.20
N PRO A 195 10.22 -5.18 -15.18
CA PRO A 195 8.93 -4.50 -15.05
C PRO A 195 7.79 -5.48 -14.73
N ILE A 196 6.94 -5.09 -13.77
CA ILE A 196 5.77 -5.87 -13.40
C ILE A 196 4.60 -5.49 -14.32
N GLU A 197 4.18 -6.41 -15.16
CA GLU A 197 3.14 -6.22 -16.19
C GLU A 197 1.76 -6.75 -15.75
N ILE A 198 1.33 -6.43 -14.53
CA ILE A 198 -0.02 -6.75 -14.06
C ILE A 198 -0.79 -5.48 -13.68
N GLY A 199 -2.11 -5.53 -13.88
CA GLY A 199 -3.03 -4.49 -13.46
C GLY A 199 -3.26 -4.50 -11.95
N ARG A 200 -3.80 -3.39 -11.41
CA ARG A 200 -4.15 -3.30 -9.98
C ARG A 200 -5.27 -4.24 -9.56
N LEU A 201 -6.09 -4.67 -10.50
CA LEU A 201 -7.21 -5.58 -10.29
C LEU A 201 -6.97 -6.91 -11.01
N GLU A 202 -5.70 -7.38 -11.01
CA GLU A 202 -5.37 -8.67 -11.63
C GLU A 202 -6.10 -9.81 -10.92
N ARG A 203 -6.76 -10.66 -11.71
CA ARG A 203 -7.56 -11.80 -11.23
C ARG A 203 -6.96 -13.14 -11.62
N ARG A 204 -6.04 -13.15 -12.56
CA ARG A 204 -5.42 -14.37 -13.06
C ARG A 204 -4.41 -14.90 -12.05
N SER A 205 -4.73 -16.09 -11.51
CA SER A 205 -3.91 -16.76 -10.49
C SER A 205 -2.49 -17.08 -10.97
N ASP A 206 -2.31 -17.43 -12.25
CA ASP A 206 -1.02 -17.69 -12.87
C ASP A 206 -0.14 -16.43 -12.91
N ARG A 207 -0.71 -15.28 -13.29
CA ARG A 207 0.01 -14.01 -13.30
C ARG A 207 0.39 -13.53 -11.89
N LEU A 208 -0.52 -13.70 -10.93
CA LEU A 208 -0.25 -13.39 -9.53
C LEU A 208 0.88 -14.26 -8.97
N GLN A 209 0.89 -15.58 -9.32
CA GLN A 209 1.96 -16.49 -8.94
C GLN A 209 3.30 -16.06 -9.55
N ALA A 210 3.34 -15.75 -10.85
CA ALA A 210 4.56 -15.34 -11.53
C ALA A 210 5.20 -14.08 -10.88
N VAL A 211 4.38 -13.10 -10.47
CA VAL A 211 4.89 -11.91 -9.76
C VAL A 211 5.39 -12.25 -8.37
N TYR A 212 4.73 -13.17 -7.66
CA TYR A 212 5.20 -13.63 -6.36
C TYR A 212 6.53 -14.36 -6.46
N ASP A 213 6.68 -15.26 -7.44
CA ASP A 213 7.91 -16.02 -7.67
C ASP A 213 9.07 -15.11 -8.09
N LEU A 214 8.80 -14.10 -8.93
CA LEU A 214 9.76 -13.05 -9.27
C LEU A 214 10.26 -12.35 -8.01
N GLY A 215 9.34 -11.87 -7.15
CA GLY A 215 9.71 -11.16 -5.93
C GLY A 215 10.49 -12.04 -4.94
N THR A 216 10.16 -13.33 -4.85
CA THR A 216 10.90 -14.29 -4.03
C THR A 216 12.32 -14.50 -4.56
N GLY A 217 12.46 -14.74 -5.88
CA GLY A 217 13.76 -14.91 -6.51
C GLY A 217 14.66 -13.67 -6.40
N ASP A 218 14.09 -12.47 -6.61
CA ASP A 218 14.81 -11.20 -6.45
C ASP A 218 15.29 -11.00 -5.00
N ALA A 219 14.45 -11.36 -4.01
CA ALA A 219 14.82 -11.29 -2.60
C ALA A 219 15.95 -12.26 -2.26
N GLU A 220 15.87 -13.51 -2.69
CA GLU A 220 16.91 -14.53 -2.48
C GLU A 220 18.23 -14.11 -3.11
N ALA A 221 18.21 -13.62 -4.36
CA ALA A 221 19.40 -13.15 -5.06
C ALA A 221 20.08 -11.98 -4.36
N SER A 222 19.31 -11.10 -3.71
CA SER A 222 19.83 -9.90 -3.05
C SER A 222 20.25 -10.11 -1.59
N LEU A 223 19.84 -11.22 -0.93
CA LEU A 223 20.22 -11.52 0.46
C LEU A 223 21.76 -11.60 0.66
N GLY A 224 22.50 -12.02 -0.35
CA GLY A 224 23.97 -12.07 -0.32
C GLY A 224 24.65 -10.70 -0.17
N SER A 225 23.95 -9.61 -0.52
CA SER A 225 24.45 -8.23 -0.43
C SER A 225 24.06 -7.51 0.88
N LEU A 226 23.27 -8.15 1.73
CA LEU A 226 22.84 -7.68 3.06
C LEU A 226 23.94 -7.90 4.15
N ARG A 227 25.20 -7.67 3.84
CA ARG A 227 26.30 -7.82 4.81
C ARG A 227 26.82 -6.49 5.31
#